data_ee38df1d92d3444069a9f5644f2f71d6
#
_entry.id   ee38df1d92d3444069a9f5644f2f71d6
#
_cell.length_a   1.000
_cell.length_b   1.000
_cell.length_c   1.000
_cell.angle_alpha   90.00
_cell.angle_beta   90.00
_cell.angle_gamma   90.00
#
_symmetry.space_group_name_H-M   'P 1'
#
loop_
_entity.id
_entity.type
_entity.pdbx_description
1 polymer ?
#
loop_
_entity_poly.entity_id
_entity_poly.type
_entity_poly.pdbx_seq_one_letter_code
_entity_poly.pdbx_strand_id
1 'polypeptide(L)'
;AKSPADGYTILFAYSGTHSVNRSIYSSMPFQESDFAPIIWTAAVPQILVVHPSLPVKNVKELIAVAKSRPNQLVYGSTGSGAINHLAGELFKMMSNTQMVHVPYKGGGPVSIALLSGEVSILFAEPATIVQHIKGNKVRALAVTTPKHSLAMPELPTVAESGLPGYEVT
;
A
#
# COMPACT_ATOMS: atom_id res chain seq x y z
N ALA A 1 -11.66 -12.64 -20.04
CA ALA A 1 -11.01 -13.61 -20.92
C ALA A 1 -12.00 -14.46 -21.74
N LYS A 2 -13.24 -14.68 -21.24
CA LYS A 2 -14.22 -15.54 -21.95
C LYS A 2 -15.19 -14.78 -22.85
N SER A 3 -15.18 -13.46 -22.88
CA SER A 3 -16.01 -12.63 -23.77
C SER A 3 -15.44 -12.66 -25.19
N PRO A 4 -16.30 -12.48 -26.25
CA PRO A 4 -15.81 -12.32 -27.60
C PRO A 4 -14.79 -11.19 -27.73
N ALA A 5 -13.77 -11.40 -28.57
CA ALA A 5 -12.72 -10.38 -28.81
C ALA A 5 -13.17 -9.42 -29.93
N ASP A 6 -14.34 -8.82 -29.75
CA ASP A 6 -15.01 -7.94 -30.72
C ASP A 6 -14.83 -6.43 -30.46
N GLY A 7 -14.10 -6.10 -29.38
CA GLY A 7 -13.82 -4.71 -28.97
C GLY A 7 -14.92 -4.06 -28.15
N TYR A 8 -16.05 -4.72 -27.90
CA TYR A 8 -17.14 -4.16 -27.09
C TYR A 8 -17.06 -4.46 -25.61
N THR A 9 -16.16 -5.37 -25.19
CA THR A 9 -15.94 -5.69 -23.79
C THR A 9 -14.60 -5.13 -23.34
N ILE A 10 -14.63 -4.13 -22.45
CA ILE A 10 -13.44 -3.48 -21.90
C ILE A 10 -13.30 -3.85 -20.41
N LEU A 11 -12.10 -4.26 -20.01
CA LEU A 11 -11.76 -4.54 -18.62
C LEU A 11 -10.94 -3.40 -18.04
N PHE A 12 -11.39 -2.85 -16.91
CA PHE A 12 -10.55 -2.01 -16.08
C PHE A 12 -9.74 -2.91 -15.12
N ALA A 13 -8.47 -3.05 -15.43
CA ALA A 13 -7.56 -3.94 -14.69
C ALA A 13 -6.65 -3.15 -13.76
N TYR A 14 -6.19 -3.79 -12.69
CA TYR A 14 -5.16 -3.25 -11.80
C TYR A 14 -4.09 -4.31 -11.49
N SER A 15 -2.93 -3.87 -11.01
CA SER A 15 -1.73 -4.68 -10.81
C SER A 15 -1.98 -5.97 -10.02
N GLY A 16 -2.80 -5.92 -8.99
CA GLY A 16 -3.13 -7.08 -8.16
C GLY A 16 -3.69 -8.25 -8.97
N THR A 17 -4.65 -7.98 -9.87
CA THR A 17 -5.31 -9.03 -10.64
C THR A 17 -4.47 -9.58 -11.79
N HIS A 18 -3.67 -8.74 -12.45
CA HIS A 18 -2.96 -9.12 -13.68
C HIS A 18 -1.50 -9.49 -13.48
N SER A 19 -0.83 -8.92 -12.48
CA SER A 19 0.59 -9.20 -12.22
C SER A 19 0.80 -10.02 -10.95
N VAL A 20 0.28 -9.53 -9.81
CA VAL A 20 0.57 -10.11 -8.49
C VAL A 20 -0.05 -11.49 -8.31
N ASN A 21 -1.30 -11.67 -8.75
CA ASN A 21 -2.03 -12.93 -8.57
C ASN A 21 -1.34 -14.13 -9.25
N ARG A 22 -0.62 -13.92 -10.34
CA ARG A 22 0.18 -14.98 -10.98
C ARG A 22 1.27 -15.56 -10.06
N SER A 23 1.84 -14.74 -9.20
CA SER A 23 2.88 -15.16 -8.27
C SER A 23 2.31 -15.77 -6.98
N ILE A 24 1.03 -15.53 -6.69
CA ILE A 24 0.39 -16.00 -5.44
C ILE A 24 -0.42 -17.27 -5.66
N TYR A 25 -1.12 -17.37 -6.79
CA TYR A 25 -1.99 -18.53 -7.07
C TYR A 25 -1.28 -19.53 -7.97
N SER A 26 -1.40 -20.82 -7.62
CA SER A 26 -0.84 -21.93 -8.40
C SER A 26 -1.51 -22.12 -9.76
N SER A 27 -2.73 -21.62 -9.94
CA SER A 27 -3.49 -21.69 -11.18
C SER A 27 -4.34 -20.45 -11.34
N MET A 28 -4.31 -19.86 -12.55
CA MET A 28 -5.15 -18.71 -12.92
C MET A 28 -6.15 -19.14 -13.99
N PRO A 29 -7.41 -18.65 -13.95
CA PRO A 29 -8.44 -19.00 -14.93
C PRO A 29 -8.26 -18.30 -16.29
N PHE A 30 -7.17 -17.54 -16.47
CA PHE A 30 -6.82 -16.79 -17.68
C PHE A 30 -5.30 -16.62 -17.79
N GLN A 31 -4.84 -16.26 -18.99
CA GLN A 31 -3.46 -15.86 -19.28
C GLN A 31 -3.39 -14.38 -19.67
N GLU A 32 -2.22 -13.76 -19.56
CA GLU A 32 -2.03 -12.36 -20.01
C GLU A 32 -2.32 -12.18 -21.51
N SER A 33 -1.97 -13.20 -22.30
CA SER A 33 -2.24 -13.23 -23.74
C SER A 33 -3.74 -13.20 -24.10
N ASP A 34 -4.64 -13.46 -23.13
CA ASP A 34 -6.09 -13.36 -23.33
C ASP A 34 -6.57 -11.89 -23.37
N PHE A 35 -5.70 -10.92 -23.09
CA PHE A 35 -6.03 -9.50 -23.03
C PHE A 35 -5.14 -8.68 -23.96
N ALA A 36 -5.73 -7.71 -24.65
CA ALA A 36 -5.01 -6.69 -25.39
C ALA A 36 -4.94 -5.42 -24.53
N PRO A 37 -3.73 -4.97 -24.07
CA PRO A 37 -3.61 -3.73 -23.31
C PRO A 37 -3.92 -2.53 -24.21
N ILE A 38 -4.77 -1.61 -23.73
CA ILE A 38 -5.18 -0.43 -24.49
C ILE A 38 -4.44 0.81 -23.98
N ILE A 39 -4.49 1.06 -22.67
CA ILE A 39 -3.90 2.27 -22.08
C ILE A 39 -3.63 2.06 -20.59
N TRP A 40 -2.57 2.68 -20.10
CA TRP A 40 -2.33 2.88 -18.68
C TRP A 40 -3.08 4.13 -18.21
N THR A 41 -4.12 3.96 -17.41
CA THR A 41 -5.04 5.03 -17.02
C THR A 41 -4.54 5.87 -15.85
N ALA A 42 -3.93 5.25 -14.83
CA ALA A 42 -3.45 5.94 -13.64
C ALA A 42 -2.49 5.08 -12.82
N ALA A 43 -1.61 5.76 -12.09
CA ALA A 43 -0.87 5.19 -10.95
C ALA A 43 -1.47 5.76 -9.66
N VAL A 44 -1.75 4.89 -8.69
CA VAL A 44 -2.30 5.31 -7.39
C VAL A 44 -1.24 5.16 -6.31
N PRO A 45 -0.63 6.27 -5.86
CA PRO A 45 0.36 6.22 -4.79
C PRO A 45 -0.28 5.71 -3.49
N GLN A 46 0.54 5.10 -2.62
CA GLN A 46 0.13 4.84 -1.26
C GLN A 46 0.74 5.91 -0.34
N ILE A 47 0.07 6.19 0.76
CA ILE A 47 0.57 7.06 1.82
C ILE A 47 0.86 6.17 3.02
N LEU A 48 2.10 6.19 3.50
CA LEU A 48 2.48 5.55 4.75
C LEU A 48 1.93 6.37 5.92
N VAL A 49 0.95 5.81 6.59
CA VAL A 49 0.30 6.45 7.75
C VAL A 49 0.42 5.57 8.99
N VAL A 50 0.42 6.22 10.15
CA VAL A 50 0.48 5.55 11.45
C VAL A 50 -0.61 6.06 12.37
N HIS A 51 -1.06 5.20 13.29
CA HIS A 51 -1.93 5.60 14.39
C HIS A 51 -1.19 6.57 15.33
N PRO A 52 -1.82 7.63 15.85
CA PRO A 52 -1.16 8.65 16.68
C PRO A 52 -0.53 8.12 17.98
N SER A 53 -0.99 6.98 18.50
CA SER A 53 -0.39 6.34 19.67
C SER A 53 1.02 5.80 19.42
N LEU A 54 1.38 5.56 18.15
CA LEU A 54 2.74 5.20 17.80
C LEU A 54 3.62 6.47 17.82
N PRO A 55 4.63 6.57 18.71
CA PRO A 55 5.38 7.80 18.92
C PRO A 55 6.48 7.99 17.87
N VAL A 56 6.08 8.04 16.59
CA VAL A 56 6.99 8.26 15.46
C VAL A 56 6.50 9.44 14.61
N LYS A 57 7.42 10.23 14.07
CA LYS A 57 7.14 11.43 13.28
C LYS A 57 7.64 11.33 11.84
N ASN A 58 8.48 10.34 11.54
CA ASN A 58 9.08 10.12 10.23
C ASN A 58 9.43 8.65 10.01
N VAL A 59 9.82 8.31 8.79
CA VAL A 59 10.14 6.94 8.39
C VAL A 59 11.33 6.37 9.17
N LYS A 60 12.36 7.18 9.44
CA LYS A 60 13.55 6.73 10.21
C LYS A 60 13.19 6.31 11.62
N GLU A 61 12.35 7.08 12.29
CA GLU A 61 11.85 6.74 13.63
C GLU A 61 10.98 5.48 13.60
N LEU A 62 10.13 5.32 12.57
CA LEU A 62 9.35 4.11 12.39
C LEU A 62 10.24 2.88 12.25
N ILE A 63 11.28 2.96 11.42
CA ILE A 63 12.26 1.87 11.24
C ILE A 63 12.96 1.56 12.57
N ALA A 64 13.38 2.59 13.32
CA ALA A 64 14.06 2.40 14.61
C ALA A 64 13.15 1.68 15.62
N VAL A 65 11.88 2.09 15.72
CA VAL A 65 10.89 1.44 16.58
C VAL A 65 10.60 0.01 16.13
N ALA A 66 10.44 -0.24 14.83
CA ALA A 66 10.20 -1.58 14.30
C ALA A 66 11.39 -2.53 14.56
N LYS A 67 12.62 -2.04 14.47
CA LYS A 67 13.82 -2.81 14.82
C LYS A 67 13.93 -3.11 16.30
N SER A 68 13.55 -2.16 17.17
CA SER A 68 13.61 -2.36 18.63
C SER A 68 12.51 -3.28 19.16
N ARG A 69 11.43 -3.49 18.39
CA ARG A 69 10.25 -4.27 18.77
C ARG A 69 9.84 -5.25 17.67
N PRO A 70 10.67 -6.25 17.33
CA PRO A 70 10.38 -7.19 16.26
C PRO A 70 9.06 -7.93 16.52
N ASN A 71 8.23 -8.05 15.47
CA ASN A 71 6.91 -8.67 15.50
C ASN A 71 5.88 -8.03 16.46
N GLN A 72 6.12 -6.82 16.97
CA GLN A 72 5.15 -6.14 17.84
C GLN A 72 4.33 -5.07 17.08
N LEU A 73 4.89 -4.51 16.03
CA LEU A 73 4.13 -3.57 15.19
C LEU A 73 3.24 -4.34 14.22
N VAL A 74 2.00 -3.90 14.12
CA VAL A 74 0.99 -4.49 13.24
C VAL A 74 0.68 -3.53 12.11
N TYR A 75 0.75 -4.02 10.86
CA TYR A 75 0.28 -3.26 9.72
C TYR A 75 -0.91 -3.93 9.04
N GLY A 76 -1.86 -3.11 8.61
CA GLY A 76 -3.06 -3.56 7.91
C GLY A 76 -2.90 -3.52 6.40
N SER A 77 -3.71 -4.31 5.69
CA SER A 77 -3.90 -4.22 4.24
C SER A 77 -5.34 -4.46 3.83
N THR A 78 -5.66 -4.14 2.58
CA THR A 78 -6.98 -4.42 1.98
C THR A 78 -7.16 -5.89 1.58
N GLY A 79 -6.16 -6.72 1.83
CA GLY A 79 -6.13 -8.15 1.54
C GLY A 79 -4.73 -8.63 1.19
N SER A 80 -4.50 -9.95 1.30
CA SER A 80 -3.24 -10.57 0.89
C SER A 80 -3.03 -10.40 -0.62
N GLY A 81 -1.83 -9.94 -1.03
CA GLY A 81 -1.51 -9.64 -2.42
C GLY A 81 -1.99 -8.28 -2.93
N ALA A 82 -2.72 -7.51 -2.14
CA ALA A 82 -3.04 -6.13 -2.48
C ALA A 82 -1.79 -5.24 -2.47
N ILE A 83 -1.85 -4.10 -3.19
CA ILE A 83 -0.69 -3.20 -3.33
C ILE A 83 -0.17 -2.70 -1.98
N ASN A 84 -1.04 -2.43 -1.04
CA ASN A 84 -0.67 -2.00 0.31
C ASN A 84 -0.07 -3.13 1.18
N HIS A 85 -0.42 -4.40 0.93
CA HIS A 85 0.29 -5.54 1.51
C HIS A 85 1.72 -5.60 0.97
N LEU A 86 1.89 -5.53 -0.36
CA LEU A 86 3.19 -5.57 -1.00
C LEU A 86 4.07 -4.37 -0.59
N ALA A 87 3.47 -3.19 -0.43
CA ALA A 87 4.17 -2.02 0.11
C ALA A 87 4.73 -2.29 1.51
N GLY A 88 3.94 -2.92 2.38
CA GLY A 88 4.39 -3.32 3.71
C GLY A 88 5.50 -4.36 3.69
N GLU A 89 5.39 -5.39 2.84
CA GLU A 89 6.42 -6.44 2.71
C GLU A 89 7.72 -5.87 2.12
N LEU A 90 7.64 -5.01 1.10
CA LEU A 90 8.81 -4.32 0.56
C LEU A 90 9.48 -3.43 1.62
N PHE A 91 8.69 -2.71 2.40
CA PHE A 91 9.21 -1.90 3.51
C PHE A 91 9.95 -2.76 4.54
N LYS A 92 9.38 -3.89 4.96
CA LYS A 92 10.01 -4.85 5.88
C LYS A 92 11.34 -5.36 5.33
N MET A 93 11.33 -5.79 4.06
CA MET A 93 12.51 -6.33 3.38
C MET A 93 13.63 -5.29 3.30
N MET A 94 13.34 -4.08 2.81
CA MET A 94 14.35 -3.03 2.62
C MET A 94 14.87 -2.43 3.93
N SER A 95 14.02 -2.34 4.94
CA SER A 95 14.41 -1.81 6.27
C SER A 95 15.00 -2.86 7.21
N ASN A 96 14.96 -4.14 6.82
CA ASN A 96 15.31 -5.29 7.67
C ASN A 96 14.55 -5.22 9.01
N THR A 97 13.23 -5.10 8.93
CA THR A 97 12.32 -5.05 10.08
C THR A 97 11.31 -6.19 10.04
N GLN A 98 10.76 -6.53 11.21
CA GLN A 98 9.73 -7.56 11.34
C GLN A 98 8.46 -6.92 11.88
N MET A 99 7.39 -6.96 11.06
CA MET A 99 6.07 -6.46 11.42
C MET A 99 5.02 -7.53 11.08
N VAL A 100 3.94 -7.58 11.86
CA VAL A 100 2.84 -8.53 11.67
C VAL A 100 1.85 -7.95 10.65
N HIS A 101 1.49 -8.75 9.65
CA HIS A 101 0.47 -8.40 8.66
C HIS A 101 -0.92 -8.86 9.08
N VAL A 102 -1.91 -7.97 8.99
CA VAL A 102 -3.33 -8.31 9.18
C VAL A 102 -4.14 -7.89 7.94
N PRO A 103 -4.65 -8.85 7.16
CA PRO A 103 -5.47 -8.56 5.99
C PRO A 103 -6.92 -8.26 6.36
N TYR A 104 -7.51 -7.23 5.73
CA TYR A 104 -8.92 -6.86 5.84
C TYR A 104 -9.64 -7.00 4.49
N LYS A 105 -10.96 -6.96 4.50
CA LYS A 105 -11.78 -7.03 3.28
C LYS A 105 -12.02 -5.62 2.70
N GLY A 106 -10.95 -4.98 2.22
CA GLY A 106 -11.03 -3.68 1.55
C GLY A 106 -10.63 -2.47 2.42
N GLY A 107 -10.67 -1.27 1.80
CA GLY A 107 -10.15 -0.02 2.39
C GLY A 107 -10.93 0.49 3.60
N GLY A 108 -12.27 0.34 3.61
CA GLY A 108 -13.11 0.78 4.74
C GLY A 108 -12.73 0.08 6.05
N PRO A 109 -12.82 -1.26 6.12
CA PRO A 109 -12.47 -2.03 7.32
C PRO A 109 -11.05 -1.76 7.83
N VAL A 110 -10.04 -1.73 6.95
CA VAL A 110 -8.65 -1.47 7.39
C VAL A 110 -8.45 -0.03 7.89
N SER A 111 -9.16 0.94 7.32
CA SER A 111 -9.12 2.32 7.81
C SER A 111 -9.73 2.44 9.21
N ILE A 112 -10.84 1.73 9.49
CA ILE A 112 -11.44 1.66 10.83
C ILE A 112 -10.47 1.01 11.82
N ALA A 113 -9.81 -0.08 11.44
CA ALA A 113 -8.82 -0.75 12.28
C ALA A 113 -7.61 0.16 12.61
N LEU A 114 -7.16 0.97 11.64
CA LEU A 114 -6.13 1.98 11.90
C LEU A 114 -6.64 3.07 12.87
N LEU A 115 -7.85 3.59 12.66
CA LEU A 115 -8.42 4.65 13.49
C LEU A 115 -8.68 4.20 14.93
N SER A 116 -9.00 2.93 15.14
CA SER A 116 -9.18 2.33 16.47
C SER A 116 -7.86 1.94 17.15
N GLY A 117 -6.75 1.94 16.41
CA GLY A 117 -5.44 1.48 16.92
C GLY A 117 -5.28 -0.05 16.95
N GLU A 118 -6.19 -0.81 16.35
CA GLU A 118 -6.06 -2.27 16.17
C GLU A 118 -4.84 -2.60 15.29
N VAL A 119 -4.61 -1.82 14.23
CA VAL A 119 -3.36 -1.80 13.49
C VAL A 119 -2.66 -0.46 13.69
N SER A 120 -1.33 -0.48 13.77
CA SER A 120 -0.53 0.71 14.03
C SER A 120 -0.09 1.43 12.76
N ILE A 121 -0.05 0.72 11.63
CA ILE A 121 0.56 1.16 10.36
C ILE A 121 -0.35 0.75 9.21
N LEU A 122 -0.45 1.63 8.20
CA LEU A 122 -1.14 1.34 6.95
C LEU A 122 -0.44 2.06 5.79
N PHE A 123 -0.27 1.36 4.66
CA PHE A 123 0.00 1.98 3.37
C PHE A 123 -1.35 2.23 2.72
N ALA A 124 -1.86 3.45 2.83
CA ALA A 124 -3.24 3.77 2.52
C ALA A 124 -3.39 4.45 1.16
N GLU A 125 -4.48 4.16 0.47
CA GLU A 125 -4.87 4.94 -0.71
C GLU A 125 -5.32 6.35 -0.29
N PRO A 126 -4.92 7.40 -1.03
CA PRO A 126 -5.30 8.79 -0.71
C PRO A 126 -6.81 8.98 -0.51
N ALA A 127 -7.62 8.36 -1.37
CA ALA A 127 -9.07 8.51 -1.33
C ALA A 127 -9.70 8.07 0.00
N THR A 128 -9.09 7.12 0.70
CA THR A 128 -9.62 6.59 1.97
C THR A 128 -9.06 7.29 3.20
N ILE A 129 -7.90 7.95 3.09
CA ILE A 129 -7.16 8.38 4.29
C ILE A 129 -6.98 9.90 4.44
N VAL A 130 -7.02 10.67 3.33
CA VAL A 130 -6.71 12.12 3.35
C VAL A 130 -7.58 12.90 4.36
N GLN A 131 -8.86 12.59 4.47
CA GLN A 131 -9.74 13.28 5.43
C GLN A 131 -9.33 12.99 6.89
N HIS A 132 -8.84 11.80 7.17
CA HIS A 132 -8.36 11.42 8.50
C HIS A 132 -7.00 12.06 8.82
N ILE A 133 -6.14 12.25 7.82
CA ILE A 133 -4.89 13.01 7.96
C ILE A 133 -5.21 14.47 8.30
N LYS A 134 -6.09 15.13 7.50
CA LYS A 134 -6.53 16.51 7.74
C LYS A 134 -7.18 16.70 9.11
N GLY A 135 -7.91 15.70 9.57
CA GLY A 135 -8.53 15.68 10.90
C GLY A 135 -7.59 15.29 12.05
N ASN A 136 -6.29 15.10 11.80
CA ASN A 136 -5.28 14.66 12.78
C ASN A 136 -5.62 13.32 13.47
N LYS A 137 -6.48 12.50 12.86
CA LYS A 137 -6.85 11.18 13.38
C LYS A 137 -5.80 10.11 13.09
N VAL A 138 -4.96 10.34 12.09
CA VAL A 138 -3.78 9.53 11.74
C VAL A 138 -2.64 10.47 11.38
N ARG A 139 -1.40 9.97 11.45
CA ARG A 139 -0.21 10.72 11.05
C ARG A 139 0.33 10.16 9.75
N ALA A 140 0.43 11.00 8.71
CA ALA A 140 1.14 10.68 7.49
C ALA A 140 2.65 10.88 7.69
N LEU A 141 3.45 9.93 7.21
CA LEU A 141 4.91 9.97 7.31
C LEU A 141 5.58 10.22 5.96
N ALA A 142 5.09 9.60 4.89
CA ALA A 142 5.69 9.67 3.56
C ALA A 142 4.74 9.14 2.48
N VAL A 143 5.03 9.45 1.21
CA VAL A 143 4.40 8.84 0.04
C VAL A 143 5.29 7.74 -0.53
N THR A 144 4.69 6.72 -1.17
CA THR A 144 5.42 5.57 -1.70
C THR A 144 5.96 5.79 -3.12
N THR A 145 5.63 6.90 -3.74
CA THR A 145 6.09 7.30 -5.08
C THR A 145 7.57 7.70 -5.08
N PRO A 146 8.27 7.59 -6.22
CA PRO A 146 9.67 8.04 -6.35
C PRO A 146 9.84 9.57 -6.28
N LYS A 147 8.75 10.33 -6.48
CA LYS A 147 8.70 11.79 -6.41
C LYS A 147 7.58 12.23 -5.48
N HIS A 148 7.69 13.46 -4.96
CA HIS A 148 6.64 14.07 -4.15
C HIS A 148 5.29 14.06 -4.88
N SER A 149 4.23 13.86 -4.13
CA SER A 149 2.87 13.95 -4.66
C SER A 149 2.47 15.41 -4.89
N LEU A 150 1.89 15.71 -6.05
CA LEU A 150 1.33 17.05 -6.29
C LEU A 150 0.16 17.40 -5.35
N ALA A 151 -0.54 16.38 -4.86
CA ALA A 151 -1.68 16.56 -3.95
C ALA A 151 -1.25 16.76 -2.49
N MET A 152 -0.04 16.34 -2.13
CA MET A 152 0.52 16.43 -0.77
C MET A 152 2.03 16.69 -0.86
N PRO A 153 2.42 17.88 -1.37
CA PRO A 153 3.83 18.20 -1.63
C PRO A 153 4.67 18.30 -0.34
N GLU A 154 4.02 18.48 0.79
CA GLU A 154 4.64 18.54 2.12
C GLU A 154 5.12 17.15 2.62
N LEU A 155 4.60 16.06 2.07
CA LEU A 155 5.03 14.72 2.46
C LEU A 155 6.29 14.32 1.67
N PRO A 156 7.34 13.89 2.38
CA PRO A 156 8.51 13.32 1.74
C PRO A 156 8.19 11.97 1.10
N THR A 157 9.07 11.47 0.26
CA THR A 157 9.00 10.08 -0.21
C THR A 157 9.60 9.13 0.83
N VAL A 158 9.18 7.86 0.81
CA VAL A 158 9.81 6.83 1.65
C VAL A 158 11.28 6.67 1.28
N ALA A 159 11.60 6.79 -0.04
CA ALA A 159 12.95 6.66 -0.55
C ALA A 159 13.91 7.70 0.05
N GLU A 160 13.53 8.99 0.04
CA GLU A 160 14.38 10.06 0.60
C GLU A 160 14.37 10.08 2.13
N SER A 161 13.38 9.45 2.75
CA SER A 161 13.22 9.37 4.20
C SER A 161 14.00 8.23 4.86
N GLY A 162 14.80 7.47 4.10
CA GLY A 162 15.71 6.49 4.67
C GLY A 162 15.69 5.10 4.03
N LEU A 163 14.93 4.88 2.97
CA LEU A 163 14.91 3.64 2.18
C LEU A 163 15.15 3.93 0.69
N PRO A 164 16.38 4.31 0.28
CA PRO A 164 16.68 4.62 -1.11
C PRO A 164 16.25 3.50 -2.07
N GLY A 165 15.55 3.85 -3.15
CA GLY A 165 15.03 2.89 -4.12
C GLY A 165 13.67 2.28 -3.75
N TYR A 166 13.07 2.66 -2.61
CA TYR A 166 11.71 2.25 -2.29
C TYR A 166 10.70 2.94 -3.22
N GLU A 167 9.93 2.15 -3.93
CA GLU A 167 8.89 2.62 -4.84
C GLU A 167 7.73 1.62 -4.89
N VAL A 168 6.49 2.12 -4.70
CA VAL A 168 5.25 1.36 -4.87
C VAL A 168 4.17 2.31 -5.41
N THR A 169 3.66 2.00 -6.60
CA THR A 169 2.62 2.77 -7.30
C THR A 169 1.59 1.89 -7.97
#